data_8f2707bd44cbcde5a6d09c690b6a4278
#
_entry.id   8f2707bd44cbcde5a6d09c690b6a4278
#
_cell.length_a   1.000
_cell.length_b   1.000
_cell.length_c   1.000
_cell.angle_alpha   90.00
_cell.angle_beta   90.00
_cell.angle_gamma   90.00
#
_symmetry.space_group_name_H-M   'P 1'
#
loop_
_entity.id
_entity.type
_entity.pdbx_description
1 polymer ?
#
loop_
_entity_poly.entity_id
_entity_poly.type
_entity_poly.pdbx_seq_one_letter_code
_entity_poly.pdbx_strand_id
1 'polypeptide(L)'
;MVTMDRGYPSTPAFLRMIDGNVYFVARLKSSDFKAEQQALSSDDEDVDIHLTKGRRAHYMGTADEAIVMSRDSFPLRMVRVWLDEEHTEYEILATNLPRDQFPADCFGEIYHLRWNIETAYQTLKDRLQMENFTGTKPILLEQDIYSTIYVSNIAEDIARDIEQEQASHLKNDYKHRMSVNRTLCIGLLKSDLIYILLEKDHKKQDELFQKLYDEISENIVPVRPDRHYHRTKGQLAGNYSNTHKRSF
;
A
#
# COMPACT_ATOMS: atom_id res chain seq x y z
N MET A 1 -11.48 1.74 -3.70
CA MET A 1 -10.98 0.38 -4.03
C MET A 1 -10.09 -0.11 -2.90
N VAL A 2 -10.19 -1.40 -2.54
CA VAL A 2 -9.37 -2.06 -1.50
C VAL A 2 -8.52 -3.14 -2.16
N THR A 3 -7.21 -3.16 -1.91
CA THR A 3 -6.33 -4.25 -2.35
C THR A 3 -5.96 -5.13 -1.16
N MET A 4 -6.04 -6.45 -1.31
CA MET A 4 -5.84 -7.41 -0.21
C MET A 4 -4.83 -8.48 -0.59
N ASP A 5 -3.90 -8.78 0.34
CA ASP A 5 -3.00 -9.93 0.22
C ASP A 5 -3.68 -11.23 0.68
N ARG A 6 -3.04 -12.37 0.40
CA ARG A 6 -3.51 -13.75 0.66
C ARG A 6 -4.07 -14.02 2.06
N GLY A 7 -3.72 -13.22 3.05
CA GLY A 7 -4.16 -13.41 4.44
C GLY A 7 -5.58 -12.89 4.73
N TYR A 8 -6.11 -12.00 3.91
CA TYR A 8 -7.33 -11.25 4.18
C TYR A 8 -8.59 -11.73 3.44
N PRO A 9 -8.49 -12.32 2.23
CA PRO A 9 -9.66 -12.79 1.50
C PRO A 9 -10.47 -13.79 2.34
N SER A 10 -11.77 -13.56 2.45
CA SER A 10 -12.73 -14.48 3.07
C SER A 10 -14.10 -14.25 2.47
N THR A 11 -14.95 -15.27 2.50
CA THR A 11 -16.35 -15.16 2.02
C THR A 11 -17.09 -13.98 2.65
N PRO A 12 -17.08 -13.76 3.98
CA PRO A 12 -17.74 -12.60 4.58
C PRO A 12 -17.17 -11.25 4.15
N ALA A 13 -15.84 -11.17 3.94
CA ALA A 13 -15.21 -9.94 3.47
C ALA A 13 -15.69 -9.58 2.08
N PHE A 14 -15.72 -10.53 1.14
CA PHE A 14 -16.24 -10.31 -0.20
C PHE A 14 -17.72 -9.89 -0.19
N LEU A 15 -18.55 -10.59 0.58
CA LEU A 15 -19.98 -10.26 0.70
C LEU A 15 -20.20 -8.83 1.21
N ARG A 16 -19.48 -8.42 2.28
CA ARG A 16 -19.57 -7.05 2.81
C ARG A 16 -19.15 -5.99 1.81
N MET A 17 -18.07 -6.25 1.04
CA MET A 17 -17.62 -5.31 0.02
C MET A 17 -18.60 -5.22 -1.15
N ILE A 18 -19.15 -6.34 -1.59
CA ILE A 18 -20.17 -6.38 -2.64
C ILE A 18 -21.43 -5.61 -2.17
N ASP A 19 -21.94 -5.91 -0.98
CA ASP A 19 -23.12 -5.26 -0.43
C ASP A 19 -22.91 -3.77 -0.15
N GLY A 20 -21.68 -3.39 0.21
CA GLY A 20 -21.29 -2.00 0.46
C GLY A 20 -20.88 -1.24 -0.82
N ASN A 21 -20.98 -1.83 -2.01
CA ASN A 21 -20.50 -1.26 -3.27
C ASN A 21 -19.02 -0.80 -3.18
N VAL A 22 -18.19 -1.57 -2.46
CA VAL A 22 -16.76 -1.31 -2.35
C VAL A 22 -16.01 -2.15 -3.39
N TYR A 23 -15.30 -1.50 -4.27
CA TYR A 23 -14.40 -2.17 -5.22
C TYR A 23 -13.20 -2.78 -4.51
N PHE A 24 -12.83 -3.99 -4.94
CA PHE A 24 -11.69 -4.69 -4.37
C PHE A 24 -10.90 -5.48 -5.41
N VAL A 25 -9.61 -5.71 -5.10
CA VAL A 25 -8.73 -6.69 -5.75
C VAL A 25 -8.03 -7.48 -4.66
N ALA A 26 -8.22 -8.79 -4.66
CA ALA A 26 -7.74 -9.68 -3.60
C ALA A 26 -6.95 -10.86 -4.18
N ARG A 27 -5.74 -11.09 -3.71
CA ARG A 27 -4.96 -12.26 -4.10
C ARG A 27 -5.46 -13.50 -3.36
N LEU A 28 -5.83 -14.53 -4.09
CA LEU A 28 -6.28 -15.80 -3.54
C LEU A 28 -5.10 -16.73 -3.24
N LYS A 29 -5.26 -17.57 -2.21
CA LYS A 29 -4.43 -18.75 -2.02
C LYS A 29 -4.91 -19.84 -2.97
N SER A 30 -4.05 -20.78 -3.32
CA SER A 30 -4.41 -21.97 -4.11
C SER A 30 -5.46 -22.87 -3.42
N SER A 31 -5.67 -22.69 -2.11
CA SER A 31 -6.70 -23.36 -1.33
C SER A 31 -8.06 -22.67 -1.36
N ASP A 32 -8.08 -21.35 -1.65
CA ASP A 32 -9.29 -20.55 -1.61
C ASP A 32 -10.11 -20.81 -2.87
N PHE A 33 -11.40 -21.18 -2.72
CA PHE A 33 -12.26 -21.51 -3.86
C PHE A 33 -11.59 -22.46 -4.88
N LYS A 34 -10.88 -23.48 -4.37
CA LYS A 34 -10.02 -24.37 -5.16
C LYS A 34 -10.72 -24.98 -6.37
N ALA A 35 -11.97 -25.40 -6.20
CA ALA A 35 -12.73 -26.01 -7.30
C ALA A 35 -12.98 -25.00 -8.42
N GLU A 36 -13.33 -23.78 -8.06
CA GLU A 36 -13.58 -22.69 -9.01
C GLU A 36 -12.29 -22.27 -9.70
N GLN A 37 -11.19 -22.11 -8.96
CA GLN A 37 -9.89 -21.80 -9.57
C GLN A 37 -9.44 -22.86 -10.57
N GLN A 38 -9.68 -24.14 -10.29
CA GLN A 38 -9.32 -25.26 -11.18
C GLN A 38 -10.24 -25.38 -12.39
N ALA A 39 -11.45 -24.86 -12.29
CA ALA A 39 -12.43 -24.88 -13.36
C ALA A 39 -12.30 -23.70 -14.35
N LEU A 40 -11.42 -22.74 -14.07
CA LEU A 40 -11.23 -21.58 -14.95
C LEU A 40 -10.79 -22.02 -16.35
N SER A 41 -11.59 -21.66 -17.34
CA SER A 41 -11.36 -21.93 -18.76
C SER A 41 -10.56 -20.84 -19.45
N SER A 42 -10.50 -19.65 -18.87
CA SER A 42 -9.77 -18.48 -19.36
C SER A 42 -9.04 -17.76 -18.25
N ASP A 43 -8.18 -16.80 -18.61
CA ASP A 43 -7.43 -15.98 -17.64
C ASP A 43 -8.28 -14.87 -17.00
N ASP A 44 -9.50 -14.65 -17.48
CA ASP A 44 -10.42 -13.65 -16.95
C ASP A 44 -11.86 -14.19 -17.07
N GLU A 45 -12.41 -14.61 -15.95
CA GLU A 45 -13.71 -15.28 -15.94
C GLU A 45 -14.55 -14.84 -14.72
N ASP A 46 -15.85 -14.67 -14.97
CA ASP A 46 -16.84 -14.44 -13.93
C ASP A 46 -17.32 -15.79 -13.39
N VAL A 47 -17.12 -16.02 -12.11
CA VAL A 47 -17.41 -17.28 -11.44
C VAL A 47 -18.47 -17.06 -10.37
N ASP A 48 -19.46 -17.93 -10.31
CA ASP A 48 -20.48 -17.90 -9.26
C ASP A 48 -20.04 -18.79 -8.08
N ILE A 49 -19.73 -18.17 -6.97
CA ILE A 49 -19.27 -18.86 -5.76
C ILE A 49 -20.44 -19.38 -4.96
N HIS A 50 -20.70 -20.67 -5.04
CA HIS A 50 -21.77 -21.33 -4.30
C HIS A 50 -21.42 -21.52 -2.83
N LEU A 51 -22.31 -21.07 -1.94
CA LEU A 51 -22.20 -21.21 -0.49
C LEU A 51 -22.75 -22.57 -0.04
N THR A 52 -21.98 -23.62 -0.29
CA THR A 52 -22.32 -24.99 0.08
C THR A 52 -22.46 -25.16 1.60
N LYS A 53 -23.12 -26.23 2.05
CA LYS A 53 -23.25 -26.57 3.49
C LYS A 53 -21.88 -26.59 4.19
N GLY A 54 -20.83 -27.11 3.54
CA GLY A 54 -19.47 -27.15 4.09
C GLY A 54 -18.88 -25.75 4.28
N ARG A 55 -19.04 -24.85 3.29
CA ARG A 55 -18.57 -23.46 3.39
C ARG A 55 -19.31 -22.70 4.49
N ARG A 56 -20.64 -22.86 4.58
CA ARG A 56 -21.47 -22.24 5.60
C ARG A 56 -21.15 -22.71 7.01
N ALA A 57 -20.80 -24.00 7.18
CA ALA A 57 -20.51 -24.58 8.48
C ALA A 57 -19.37 -23.86 9.23
N HIS A 58 -18.39 -23.31 8.51
CA HIS A 58 -17.29 -22.55 9.11
C HIS A 58 -17.74 -21.25 9.81
N TYR A 59 -18.91 -20.74 9.48
CA TYR A 59 -19.40 -19.45 9.98
C TYR A 59 -20.55 -19.59 10.96
N MET A 60 -21.02 -20.82 11.24
CA MET A 60 -22.07 -21.06 12.21
C MET A 60 -21.61 -20.62 13.61
N GLY A 61 -22.46 -19.87 14.31
CA GLY A 61 -22.18 -19.34 15.64
C GLY A 61 -21.18 -18.18 15.66
N THR A 62 -20.75 -17.68 14.50
CA THR A 62 -19.88 -16.50 14.41
C THR A 62 -20.67 -15.23 14.07
N ALA A 63 -20.04 -14.06 14.25
CA ALA A 63 -20.63 -12.78 13.84
C ALA A 63 -20.90 -12.68 12.32
N ASP A 64 -20.31 -13.58 11.53
CA ASP A 64 -20.42 -13.61 10.07
C ASP A 64 -21.53 -14.53 9.56
N GLU A 65 -22.18 -15.30 10.44
CA GLU A 65 -23.21 -16.25 10.06
C GLU A 65 -24.34 -15.60 9.26
N ALA A 66 -24.88 -14.50 9.73
CA ALA A 66 -26.01 -13.82 9.11
C ALA A 66 -25.73 -13.43 7.64
N ILE A 67 -24.54 -12.87 7.35
CA ILE A 67 -24.20 -12.45 6.00
C ILE A 67 -23.93 -13.64 5.07
N VAL A 68 -23.35 -14.72 5.58
CA VAL A 68 -23.08 -15.93 4.80
C VAL A 68 -24.35 -16.74 4.52
N MET A 69 -25.32 -16.70 5.43
CA MET A 69 -26.60 -17.37 5.25
C MET A 69 -27.61 -16.59 4.42
N SER A 70 -27.33 -15.32 4.10
CA SER A 70 -28.27 -14.41 3.41
C SER A 70 -28.51 -14.77 1.93
N ARG A 71 -27.65 -15.58 1.31
CA ARG A 71 -27.72 -15.93 -0.12
C ARG A 71 -27.10 -17.30 -0.40
N ASP A 72 -27.42 -17.88 -1.55
CA ASP A 72 -26.90 -19.20 -1.94
C ASP A 72 -25.58 -19.14 -2.70
N SER A 73 -25.36 -18.04 -3.39
CA SER A 73 -24.11 -17.78 -4.15
C SER A 73 -23.83 -16.28 -4.27
N PHE A 74 -22.66 -15.94 -4.77
CA PHE A 74 -22.29 -14.58 -5.13
C PHE A 74 -21.32 -14.58 -6.32
N PRO A 75 -21.42 -13.59 -7.21
CA PRO A 75 -20.50 -13.48 -8.34
C PRO A 75 -19.14 -12.98 -7.89
N LEU A 76 -18.10 -13.53 -8.50
CA LEU A 76 -16.72 -13.14 -8.29
C LEU A 76 -15.96 -13.24 -9.61
N ARG A 77 -15.35 -12.16 -10.07
CA ARG A 77 -14.47 -12.20 -11.23
C ARG A 77 -13.11 -12.69 -10.77
N MET A 78 -12.57 -13.72 -11.40
CA MET A 78 -11.24 -14.26 -11.19
C MET A 78 -10.36 -13.93 -12.38
N VAL A 79 -9.22 -13.27 -12.11
CA VAL A 79 -8.24 -12.88 -13.12
C VAL A 79 -6.92 -13.58 -12.80
N ARG A 80 -6.41 -14.36 -13.77
CA ARG A 80 -5.08 -14.96 -13.70
C ARG A 80 -4.05 -13.96 -14.22
N VAL A 81 -3.10 -13.62 -13.39
CA VAL A 81 -1.98 -12.73 -13.74
C VAL A 81 -0.72 -13.56 -13.82
N TRP A 82 -0.11 -13.60 -14.99
CA TRP A 82 1.14 -14.29 -15.21
C TRP A 82 2.30 -13.46 -14.66
N LEU A 83 3.22 -14.12 -13.95
CA LEU A 83 4.36 -13.47 -13.28
C LEU A 83 5.63 -13.52 -14.13
N ASP A 84 5.65 -14.38 -15.15
CA ASP A 84 6.76 -14.59 -16.06
C ASP A 84 6.29 -14.62 -17.53
N GLU A 85 7.19 -14.34 -18.44
CA GLU A 85 6.93 -14.37 -19.88
C GLU A 85 6.69 -15.81 -20.42
N GLU A 86 7.18 -16.82 -19.70
CA GLU A 86 7.05 -18.23 -20.07
C GLU A 86 5.71 -18.84 -19.63
N HIS A 87 4.88 -18.06 -18.92
CA HIS A 87 3.58 -18.51 -18.38
C HIS A 87 3.68 -19.77 -17.50
N THR A 88 4.75 -19.85 -16.68
CA THR A 88 4.97 -20.95 -15.74
C THR A 88 4.46 -20.65 -14.33
N GLU A 89 4.50 -19.38 -13.92
CA GLU A 89 4.01 -18.92 -12.63
C GLU A 89 2.90 -17.90 -12.78
N TYR A 90 1.85 -18.06 -11.98
CA TYR A 90 0.73 -17.11 -11.98
C TYR A 90 0.16 -16.89 -10.58
N GLU A 91 -0.58 -15.81 -10.48
CA GLU A 91 -1.43 -15.51 -9.34
C GLU A 91 -2.89 -15.37 -9.77
N ILE A 92 -3.81 -15.75 -8.90
CA ILE A 92 -5.24 -15.52 -9.15
C ILE A 92 -5.70 -14.38 -8.25
N LEU A 93 -6.27 -13.37 -8.88
CA LEU A 93 -6.87 -12.23 -8.24
C LEU A 93 -8.39 -12.34 -8.33
N ALA A 94 -9.06 -12.17 -7.18
CA ALA A 94 -10.50 -12.06 -7.09
C ALA A 94 -10.91 -10.59 -7.04
N THR A 95 -11.95 -10.22 -7.78
CA THR A 95 -12.39 -8.82 -7.88
C THR A 95 -13.86 -8.69 -8.18
N ASN A 96 -14.42 -7.50 -7.94
CA ASN A 96 -15.73 -7.04 -8.42
C ASN A 96 -15.61 -5.82 -9.34
N LEU A 97 -14.41 -5.54 -9.85
CA LEU A 97 -14.19 -4.45 -10.80
C LEU A 97 -14.86 -4.78 -12.16
N PRO A 98 -15.57 -3.80 -12.76
CA PRO A 98 -16.22 -3.99 -14.04
C PRO A 98 -15.21 -4.19 -15.17
N ARG A 99 -15.47 -5.16 -16.05
CA ARG A 99 -14.55 -5.61 -17.10
C ARG A 99 -14.32 -4.56 -18.19
N ASP A 100 -15.34 -3.76 -18.49
CA ASP A 100 -15.29 -2.68 -19.46
C ASP A 100 -14.34 -1.54 -19.08
N GLN A 101 -14.17 -1.31 -17.77
CA GLN A 101 -13.29 -0.27 -17.26
C GLN A 101 -11.92 -0.81 -16.84
N PHE A 102 -11.84 -2.08 -16.48
CA PHE A 102 -10.64 -2.74 -15.98
C PHE A 102 -10.39 -4.04 -16.73
N PRO A 103 -9.76 -4.00 -17.91
CA PRO A 103 -9.38 -5.20 -18.65
C PRO A 103 -8.33 -6.04 -17.91
N ALA A 104 -8.18 -7.32 -18.28
CA ALA A 104 -7.35 -8.27 -17.54
C ALA A 104 -5.87 -7.88 -17.44
N ASP A 105 -5.33 -7.24 -18.45
CA ASP A 105 -3.94 -6.82 -18.56
C ASP A 105 -3.54 -5.74 -17.53
N CYS A 106 -4.50 -4.94 -17.05
CA CYS A 106 -4.20 -3.91 -16.04
C CYS A 106 -4.06 -4.48 -14.62
N PHE A 107 -4.46 -5.72 -14.36
CA PHE A 107 -4.48 -6.26 -12.99
C PHE A 107 -3.11 -6.48 -12.38
N GLY A 108 -2.10 -6.75 -13.18
CA GLY A 108 -0.72 -6.79 -12.72
C GLY A 108 -0.29 -5.48 -12.07
N GLU A 109 -0.52 -4.36 -12.75
CA GLU A 109 -0.21 -3.02 -12.26
C GLU A 109 -1.09 -2.63 -11.06
N ILE A 110 -2.41 -2.87 -11.15
CA ILE A 110 -3.34 -2.56 -10.05
C ILE A 110 -2.94 -3.30 -8.77
N TYR A 111 -2.61 -4.58 -8.87
CA TYR A 111 -2.22 -5.35 -7.69
C TYR A 111 -0.82 -4.97 -7.21
N HIS A 112 0.08 -4.57 -8.10
CA HIS A 112 1.40 -4.06 -7.73
C HIS A 112 1.31 -2.83 -6.81
N LEU A 113 0.28 -1.99 -6.94
CA LEU A 113 0.06 -0.86 -6.03
C LEU A 113 -0.07 -1.26 -4.55
N ARG A 114 -0.42 -2.51 -4.26
CA ARG A 114 -0.41 -3.05 -2.90
C ARG A 114 0.97 -2.96 -2.23
N TRP A 115 2.05 -3.07 -3.02
CA TRP A 115 3.42 -2.97 -2.49
C TRP A 115 3.73 -1.59 -1.90
N ASN A 116 2.96 -0.57 -2.23
CA ASN A 116 3.14 0.76 -1.66
C ASN A 116 2.97 0.75 -0.14
N ILE A 117 2.12 -0.14 0.42
CA ILE A 117 1.97 -0.27 1.88
C ILE A 117 3.24 -0.83 2.53
N GLU A 118 3.92 -1.79 1.89
CA GLU A 118 5.18 -2.35 2.41
C GLU A 118 6.28 -1.28 2.40
N THR A 119 6.37 -0.49 1.34
CA THR A 119 7.28 0.66 1.24
C THR A 119 6.96 1.74 2.29
N ALA A 120 5.66 2.01 2.52
CA ALA A 120 5.23 2.93 3.56
C ALA A 120 5.63 2.43 4.96
N TYR A 121 5.39 1.16 5.28
CA TYR A 121 5.85 0.57 6.54
C TYR A 121 7.37 0.62 6.69
N GLN A 122 8.11 0.34 5.65
CA GLN A 122 9.57 0.46 5.68
C GLN A 122 10.01 1.91 5.95
N THR A 123 9.37 2.88 5.32
CA THR A 123 9.63 4.30 5.58
C THR A 123 9.34 4.68 7.04
N LEU A 124 8.20 4.24 7.58
CA LEU A 124 7.84 4.50 8.97
C LEU A 124 8.82 3.85 9.96
N LYS A 125 9.24 2.61 9.71
CA LYS A 125 10.15 1.87 10.59
C LYS A 125 11.59 2.35 10.47
N ASP A 126 12.13 2.40 9.25
CA ASP A 126 13.55 2.60 9.01
C ASP A 126 13.94 4.09 9.00
N ARG A 127 13.16 4.93 8.28
CA ARG A 127 13.50 6.34 8.11
C ARG A 127 12.94 7.21 9.23
N LEU A 128 11.71 6.96 9.63
CA LEU A 128 11.04 7.70 10.70
C LEU A 128 11.23 7.08 12.08
N GLN A 129 11.77 5.86 12.14
CA GLN A 129 12.07 5.16 13.39
C GLN A 129 10.85 5.10 14.33
N MET A 130 9.67 4.75 13.78
CA MET A 130 8.40 4.76 14.50
C MET A 130 8.42 3.83 15.74
N GLU A 131 9.25 2.79 15.74
CA GLU A 131 9.39 1.84 16.86
C GLU A 131 10.27 2.37 18.00
N ASN A 132 10.93 3.52 17.82
CA ASN A 132 11.72 4.19 18.87
C ASN A 132 10.86 5.24 19.56
N PHE A 133 10.38 4.93 20.75
CA PHE A 133 9.49 5.80 21.50
C PHE A 133 10.24 6.71 22.48
N THR A 134 9.72 7.93 22.70
CA THR A 134 10.27 8.89 23.66
C THR A 134 9.97 8.52 25.11
N GLY A 135 9.00 7.64 25.33
CA GLY A 135 8.62 7.18 26.66
C GLY A 135 7.70 5.97 26.63
N THR A 136 7.32 5.51 27.84
CA THR A 136 6.50 4.29 28.02
C THR A 136 5.04 4.59 28.37
N LYS A 137 4.69 5.85 28.64
CA LYS A 137 3.29 6.22 28.94
C LYS A 137 2.46 6.19 27.66
N PRO A 138 1.20 5.69 27.69
CA PRO A 138 0.34 5.61 26.50
C PRO A 138 0.25 6.91 25.70
N ILE A 139 0.10 8.04 26.37
CA ILE A 139 0.02 9.35 25.72
C ILE A 139 1.27 9.72 24.92
N LEU A 140 2.47 9.33 25.38
CA LEU A 140 3.73 9.57 24.67
C LEU A 140 3.85 8.65 23.45
N LEU A 141 3.39 7.40 23.58
CA LEU A 141 3.35 6.46 22.45
C LEU A 141 2.41 6.96 21.34
N GLU A 142 1.21 7.40 21.71
CA GLU A 142 0.24 7.99 20.79
C GLU A 142 0.81 9.23 20.11
N GLN A 143 1.45 10.12 20.86
CA GLN A 143 2.08 11.33 20.33
C GLN A 143 3.17 10.98 19.31
N ASP A 144 4.05 10.02 19.62
CA ASP A 144 5.12 9.58 18.73
C ASP A 144 4.56 8.96 17.43
N ILE A 145 3.51 8.14 17.55
CA ILE A 145 2.86 7.52 16.40
C ILE A 145 2.20 8.58 15.50
N TYR A 146 1.39 9.47 16.09
CA TYR A 146 0.68 10.50 15.31
C TYR A 146 1.65 11.49 14.65
N SER A 147 2.68 11.94 15.36
CA SER A 147 3.69 12.83 14.78
C SER A 147 4.46 12.18 13.63
N THR A 148 4.77 10.90 13.76
CA THR A 148 5.46 10.13 12.72
C THR A 148 4.59 9.98 11.48
N ILE A 149 3.32 9.62 11.64
CA ILE A 149 2.35 9.53 10.53
C ILE A 149 2.15 10.89 9.88
N TYR A 150 2.02 11.96 10.67
CA TYR A 150 1.83 13.31 10.17
C TYR A 150 3.00 13.78 9.29
N VAL A 151 4.24 13.61 9.76
CA VAL A 151 5.44 13.95 8.97
C VAL A 151 5.54 13.08 7.71
N SER A 152 5.19 11.79 7.80
CA SER A 152 5.17 10.91 6.63
C SER A 152 4.19 11.37 5.56
N ASN A 153 2.98 11.76 5.96
CA ASN A 153 1.95 12.23 5.03
C ASN A 153 2.38 13.54 4.35
N ILE A 154 2.90 14.51 5.11
CA ILE A 154 3.42 15.77 4.53
C ILE A 154 4.56 15.49 3.56
N ALA A 155 5.49 14.58 3.90
CA ALA A 155 6.60 14.23 3.02
C ALA A 155 6.12 13.63 1.68
N GLU A 156 5.10 12.77 1.72
CA GLU A 156 4.55 12.17 0.51
C GLU A 156 3.71 13.17 -0.31
N ASP A 157 2.99 14.09 0.33
CA ASP A 157 2.24 15.13 -0.37
C ASP A 157 3.20 16.09 -1.11
N ILE A 158 4.21 16.62 -0.42
CA ILE A 158 5.25 17.48 -1.04
C ILE A 158 5.95 16.73 -2.19
N ALA A 159 6.34 15.48 -1.96
CA ALA A 159 7.03 14.70 -2.99
C ALA A 159 6.15 14.47 -4.22
N ARG A 160 4.85 14.22 -4.02
CA ARG A 160 3.88 14.04 -5.10
C ARG A 160 3.70 15.32 -5.92
N ASP A 161 3.55 16.46 -5.23
CA ASP A 161 3.38 17.75 -5.88
C ASP A 161 4.61 18.09 -6.75
N ILE A 162 5.81 17.95 -6.21
CA ILE A 162 7.06 18.16 -6.95
C ILE A 162 7.16 17.21 -8.15
N GLU A 163 6.86 15.91 -7.97
CA GLU A 163 6.93 14.93 -9.05
C GLU A 163 5.89 15.21 -10.16
N GLN A 164 4.71 15.74 -9.83
CA GLN A 164 3.69 16.16 -10.80
C GLN A 164 4.12 17.43 -11.55
N GLU A 165 4.65 18.42 -10.85
CA GLU A 165 5.17 19.65 -11.47
C GLU A 165 6.32 19.32 -12.43
N GLN A 166 7.27 18.50 -12.00
CA GLN A 166 8.38 18.06 -12.85
C GLN A 166 7.90 17.28 -14.07
N ALA A 167 6.93 16.37 -13.93
CA ALA A 167 6.37 15.65 -15.06
C ALA A 167 5.73 16.57 -16.10
N SER A 168 5.16 17.72 -15.66
CA SER A 168 4.59 18.73 -16.56
C SER A 168 5.64 19.60 -17.24
N HIS A 169 6.82 19.79 -16.63
CA HIS A 169 7.90 20.66 -17.11
C HIS A 169 9.04 19.91 -17.80
N LEU A 170 9.14 18.59 -17.65
CA LEU A 170 10.21 17.81 -18.24
C LEU A 170 10.09 17.77 -19.76
N LYS A 171 10.82 18.65 -20.42
CA LYS A 171 11.42 18.37 -21.72
C LYS A 171 12.39 17.21 -21.49
N ASN A 172 12.15 16.11 -22.13
CA ASN A 172 12.82 14.82 -22.31
C ASN A 172 14.38 14.71 -22.14
N ASP A 173 15.03 15.44 -21.25
CA ASP A 173 16.49 15.42 -21.13
C ASP A 173 17.02 14.34 -20.16
N TYR A 174 16.16 13.74 -19.33
CA TYR A 174 16.57 12.69 -18.40
C TYR A 174 16.36 11.30 -18.99
N LYS A 175 17.40 10.46 -18.95
CA LYS A 175 17.35 9.05 -19.39
C LYS A 175 16.34 8.21 -18.57
N HIS A 176 16.07 8.60 -17.35
CA HIS A 176 15.18 7.89 -16.42
C HIS A 176 14.18 8.87 -15.78
N ARG A 177 13.02 8.36 -15.39
CA ARG A 177 12.10 9.11 -14.54
C ARG A 177 12.82 9.54 -13.27
N MET A 178 12.62 10.77 -12.85
CA MET A 178 13.14 11.30 -11.61
C MET A 178 12.10 11.21 -10.50
N SER A 179 12.55 11.05 -9.28
CA SER A 179 11.72 11.02 -8.06
C SER A 179 12.40 11.83 -6.97
N VAL A 180 11.62 12.39 -6.06
CA VAL A 180 12.15 13.13 -4.91
C VAL A 180 12.96 12.19 -4.01
N ASN A 181 14.07 12.66 -3.48
CA ASN A 181 14.82 11.96 -2.46
C ASN A 181 14.08 12.00 -1.11
N ARG A 182 13.23 11.00 -0.86
CA ARG A 182 12.37 10.94 0.32
C ARG A 182 13.14 10.93 1.64
N THR A 183 14.36 10.42 1.66
CA THR A 183 15.19 10.42 2.88
C THR A 183 15.61 11.85 3.23
N LEU A 184 16.01 12.63 2.25
CA LEU A 184 16.36 14.03 2.43
C LEU A 184 15.10 14.85 2.76
N CYS A 185 14.01 14.65 2.03
CA CYS A 185 12.74 15.32 2.30
C CYS A 185 12.29 15.14 3.76
N ILE A 186 12.30 13.91 4.27
CA ILE A 186 11.98 13.63 5.68
C ILE A 186 12.98 14.31 6.63
N GLY A 187 14.26 14.31 6.29
CA GLY A 187 15.30 14.98 7.09
C GLY A 187 15.06 16.47 7.22
N LEU A 188 14.80 17.15 6.10
CA LEU A 188 14.52 18.59 6.06
C LEU A 188 13.20 18.92 6.80
N LEU A 189 12.16 18.12 6.62
CA LEU A 189 10.91 18.29 7.35
C LEU A 189 11.10 18.16 8.85
N LYS A 190 11.90 17.20 9.31
CA LYS A 190 12.17 17.04 10.74
C LYS A 190 12.90 18.24 11.34
N SER A 191 13.76 18.92 10.57
CA SER A 191 14.50 20.09 11.05
C SER A 191 13.68 21.37 10.99
N ASP A 192 12.89 21.58 9.94
CA ASP A 192 12.37 22.90 9.61
C ASP A 192 10.85 23.04 9.83
N LEU A 193 10.10 21.93 9.75
CA LEU A 193 8.64 21.97 9.84
C LEU A 193 8.11 22.67 11.09
N ILE A 194 8.71 22.40 12.26
CA ILE A 194 8.27 22.99 13.51
C ILE A 194 8.46 24.51 13.53
N TYR A 195 9.53 25.01 12.94
CA TYR A 195 9.80 26.45 12.86
C TYR A 195 8.82 27.14 11.92
N ILE A 196 8.48 26.50 10.80
CA ILE A 196 7.48 26.98 9.85
C ILE A 196 6.10 27.03 10.52
N LEU A 197 5.70 25.97 11.23
CA LEU A 197 4.38 25.91 11.89
C LEU A 197 4.24 26.89 13.06
N LEU A 198 5.33 27.24 13.73
CA LEU A 198 5.31 28.19 14.84
C LEU A 198 5.51 29.65 14.41
N GLU A 199 5.87 29.92 13.16
CA GLU A 199 5.98 31.28 12.64
C GLU A 199 4.59 31.95 12.60
N LYS A 200 4.48 33.15 13.19
CA LYS A 200 3.23 33.91 13.30
C LYS A 200 2.99 34.86 12.14
N ASP A 201 4.04 35.29 11.48
CA ASP A 201 3.96 36.10 10.29
C ASP A 201 3.70 35.21 9.09
N HIS A 202 2.50 35.25 8.54
CA HIS A 202 2.10 34.42 7.40
C HIS A 202 3.01 34.59 6.18
N LYS A 203 3.45 35.83 5.90
CA LYS A 203 4.33 36.07 4.77
C LYS A 203 5.69 35.37 4.94
N LYS A 204 6.24 35.48 6.14
CA LYS A 204 7.50 34.83 6.48
C LYS A 204 7.33 33.29 6.55
N GLN A 205 6.17 32.82 7.02
CA GLN A 205 5.82 31.39 7.01
C GLN A 205 5.82 30.84 5.59
N ASP A 206 5.19 31.54 4.64
CA ASP A 206 5.17 31.17 3.22
C ASP A 206 6.57 31.18 2.61
N GLU A 207 7.38 32.21 2.92
CA GLU A 207 8.78 32.30 2.46
C GLU A 207 9.63 31.09 2.97
N LEU A 208 9.47 30.70 4.23
CA LEU A 208 10.16 29.56 4.82
C LEU A 208 9.71 28.24 4.19
N PHE A 209 8.39 28.10 3.98
CA PHE A 209 7.84 26.90 3.32
C PHE A 209 8.33 26.80 1.88
N GLN A 210 8.31 27.91 1.12
CA GLN A 210 8.79 27.93 -0.26
C GLN A 210 10.28 27.55 -0.34
N LYS A 211 11.10 28.07 0.58
CA LYS A 211 12.52 27.71 0.64
C LYS A 211 12.72 26.21 0.88
N LEU A 212 11.96 25.63 1.81
CA LEU A 212 11.98 24.20 2.08
C LEU A 212 11.56 23.39 0.84
N TYR A 213 10.49 23.82 0.18
CA TYR A 213 9.97 23.19 -1.04
C TYR A 213 11.00 23.21 -2.17
N ASP A 214 11.64 24.36 -2.40
CA ASP A 214 12.68 24.53 -3.41
C ASP A 214 13.89 23.61 -3.13
N GLU A 215 14.34 23.54 -1.88
CA GLU A 215 15.45 22.67 -1.47
C GLU A 215 15.13 21.19 -1.69
N ILE A 216 13.90 20.76 -1.41
CA ILE A 216 13.45 19.39 -1.69
C ILE A 216 13.39 19.14 -3.19
N SER A 217 12.89 20.12 -3.98
CA SER A 217 12.72 19.99 -5.43
C SER A 217 14.01 19.89 -6.21
N GLU A 218 15.09 20.49 -5.71
CA GLU A 218 16.44 20.40 -6.28
C GLU A 218 17.08 19.01 -6.03
N ASN A 219 16.61 18.28 -5.03
CA ASN A 219 17.20 17.01 -4.60
C ASN A 219 16.39 15.80 -5.10
N ILE A 220 16.47 15.57 -6.41
CA ILE A 220 15.83 14.44 -7.09
C ILE A 220 16.81 13.33 -7.43
N VAL A 221 16.32 12.10 -7.51
CA VAL A 221 17.10 10.90 -7.80
C VAL A 221 16.50 10.12 -8.97
N PRO A 222 17.30 9.49 -9.84
CA PRO A 222 16.78 8.70 -10.94
C PRO A 222 16.13 7.40 -10.45
N VAL A 223 14.92 7.12 -10.90
CA VAL A 223 14.25 5.82 -10.74
C VAL A 223 14.78 4.90 -11.84
N ARG A 224 15.64 3.96 -11.47
CA ARG A 224 16.20 2.96 -12.40
C ARG A 224 15.32 1.74 -12.39
N PRO A 225 14.64 1.40 -13.51
CA PRO A 225 13.90 0.14 -13.63
C PRO A 225 14.88 -1.05 -13.51
N ASP A 226 14.36 -2.21 -13.16
CA ASP A 226 15.08 -3.49 -13.13
C ASP A 226 16.27 -3.61 -12.16
N ARG A 227 16.32 -2.76 -11.14
CA ARG A 227 17.35 -2.86 -10.11
C ARG A 227 16.96 -3.89 -9.06
N HIS A 228 17.19 -5.17 -9.37
CA HIS A 228 17.01 -6.26 -8.43
C HIS A 228 18.26 -6.43 -7.55
N TYR A 229 18.08 -6.29 -6.25
CA TYR A 229 19.10 -6.71 -5.28
C TYR A 229 18.77 -8.11 -4.82
N HIS A 230 19.72 -9.04 -4.95
CA HIS A 230 19.59 -10.33 -4.28
C HIS A 230 19.41 -10.08 -2.77
N ARG A 231 18.25 -10.49 -2.25
CA ARG A 231 18.04 -10.50 -0.80
C ARG A 231 19.01 -11.54 -0.21
N THR A 232 20.14 -11.11 0.32
CA THR A 232 20.87 -11.92 1.30
C THR A 232 19.89 -12.13 2.45
N LYS A 233 19.53 -13.41 2.73
CA LYS A 233 18.79 -13.74 3.95
C LYS A 233 19.63 -13.20 5.11
N GLY A 234 19.23 -12.04 5.64
CA GLY A 234 19.87 -11.46 6.81
C GLY A 234 19.84 -12.50 7.91
N GLN A 235 20.93 -12.66 8.63
CA GLN A 235 20.90 -13.36 9.90
C GLN A 235 19.72 -12.79 10.69
N LEU A 236 18.90 -13.66 11.29
CA LEU A 236 17.84 -13.27 12.19
C LEU A 236 18.43 -12.22 13.13
N ALA A 237 17.96 -10.98 13.00
CA ALA A 237 18.42 -9.88 13.82
C ALA A 237 18.20 -10.31 15.27
N GLY A 238 19.31 -10.45 16.01
CA GLY A 238 19.26 -10.72 17.43
C GLY A 238 18.40 -9.66 18.11
N ASN A 239 17.74 -10.04 19.18
CA ASN A 239 16.82 -9.27 20.00
C ASN A 239 17.01 -7.76 19.85
N TYR A 240 16.02 -7.09 19.24
CA TYR A 240 15.99 -5.64 19.19
C TYR A 240 15.99 -5.12 20.65
N SER A 241 17.11 -4.54 21.09
CA SER A 241 17.08 -3.72 22.28
C SER A 241 16.20 -2.50 21.94
N ASN A 242 15.17 -2.25 22.75
CA ASN A 242 14.37 -1.02 22.67
C ASN A 242 15.31 0.17 22.81
N THR A 243 15.78 0.70 21.70
CA THR A 243 16.56 1.94 21.70
C THR A 243 15.57 3.07 21.79
N HIS A 244 15.55 3.74 22.95
CA HIS A 244 14.80 4.98 23.12
C HIS A 244 15.32 6.02 22.11
N LYS A 245 14.42 6.80 21.50
CA LYS A 245 14.82 8.00 20.77
C LYS A 245 15.68 8.84 21.72
N ARG A 246 16.85 9.24 21.27
CA ARG A 246 17.63 10.24 22.00
C ARG A 246 16.79 11.52 21.99
N SER A 247 16.42 12.00 23.18
CA SER A 247 15.92 13.36 23.35
C SER A 247 17.03 14.30 22.88
N PHE A 248 16.68 15.23 22.02
CA PHE A 248 17.58 16.26 21.48
C PHE A 248 18.17 17.10 22.59
#